data_d89b9b8010e2557d986c3e61f843eb2c
#
_entry.id   d89b9b8010e2557d986c3e61f843eb2c
#
_cell.length_a   1.000
_cell.length_b   1.000
_cell.length_c   1.000
_cell.angle_alpha   90.00
_cell.angle_beta   90.00
_cell.angle_gamma   90.00
#
_symmetry.space_group_name_H-M   'P 1'
#
loop_
_entity.id
_entity.type
_entity.pdbx_description
1 polymer ?
#
loop_
_entity_poly.entity_id
_entity_poly.type
_entity_poly.pdbx_seq_one_letter_code
_entity_poly.pdbx_strand_id
1 'polypeptide(L)'
;MTSAGRTLHRVSIVIPVYQGEHTLAALVEEIALLAVPTLTKDGHEFQVTEVLLVHDKGPDRSDEVIRQLAAAHDFIRPVWLSRNFGQHPATLAGMASSSGDWIVTMDEDGQHDPADIGGFLDVALSQGSQLVYADPVNTPPHNMLRNGTSRLAKWVFSTFLTGNSDGVFQSYRLVLGEIGRSVAAYAGSGVYLDVAMGWVAGPTASCPVRLRDEGARRSGYSTRALLSHFWHLVLSSGTRALRMVSALGALFALGGISYAIYLLAVRFTTDSIPEGWTSTMVVVLVSTGAILFSLGVIAEYVGVAVSMAMGKPLYLIVGDPKDGPLGRRGRLGHKEPGTP
;
A
#
# COMPACT_ATOMS: atom_id res chain seq x y z
N MET A 1 24.67 18.57 37.26
CA MET A 1 24.18 18.32 35.91
C MET A 1 23.05 17.29 36.05
N THR A 2 21.82 17.78 36.11
CA THR A 2 20.62 16.98 36.21
C THR A 2 20.50 16.17 34.93
N SER A 3 20.48 14.84 35.05
CA SER A 3 20.12 13.94 33.98
C SER A 3 18.74 14.35 33.43
N ALA A 4 18.71 15.07 32.32
CA ALA A 4 17.49 15.21 31.54
C ALA A 4 17.08 13.79 31.15
N GLY A 5 15.98 13.31 31.73
CA GLY A 5 15.49 11.95 31.46
C GLY A 5 15.33 11.76 29.95
N ARG A 6 16.06 10.80 29.39
CA ARG A 6 15.89 10.43 27.98
C ARG A 6 14.42 10.01 27.78
N THR A 7 13.78 10.59 26.79
CA THR A 7 12.42 10.20 26.44
C THR A 7 12.48 8.84 25.76
N LEU A 8 11.83 7.83 26.35
CA LEU A 8 11.70 6.51 25.76
C LEU A 8 10.63 6.56 24.66
N HIS A 9 11.03 6.29 23.44
CA HIS A 9 10.12 6.20 22.28
C HIS A 9 9.51 4.79 22.19
N ARG A 10 8.21 4.69 22.34
CA ARG A 10 7.50 3.41 22.23
C ARG A 10 7.14 3.15 20.77
N VAL A 11 7.55 1.97 20.27
CA VAL A 11 7.34 1.56 18.88
C VAL A 11 6.34 0.40 18.83
N SER A 12 5.28 0.56 18.02
CA SER A 12 4.41 -0.53 17.60
C SER A 12 4.88 -1.03 16.24
N ILE A 13 5.03 -2.34 16.08
CA ILE A 13 5.29 -2.95 14.76
C ILE A 13 4.00 -3.55 14.23
N VAL A 14 3.65 -3.25 12.97
CA VAL A 14 2.48 -3.79 12.27
C VAL A 14 2.95 -4.69 11.14
N ILE A 15 2.58 -5.95 11.19
CA ILE A 15 2.92 -6.98 10.19
C ILE A 15 1.62 -7.57 9.65
N PRO A 16 1.20 -7.23 8.41
CA PRO A 16 0.13 -7.94 7.74
C PRO A 16 0.58 -9.36 7.39
N VAL A 17 -0.24 -10.36 7.74
CA VAL A 17 0.09 -11.78 7.60
C VAL A 17 -0.93 -12.48 6.70
N TYR A 18 -0.42 -13.07 5.61
CA TYR A 18 -1.21 -13.87 4.68
C TYR A 18 -0.64 -15.28 4.49
N GLN A 19 0.69 -15.42 4.39
CA GLN A 19 1.40 -16.69 4.22
C GLN A 19 2.73 -16.68 4.99
N GLY A 20 2.66 -16.42 6.29
CA GLY A 20 3.82 -16.28 7.18
C GLY A 20 4.18 -17.54 7.99
N GLU A 21 3.58 -18.70 7.69
CA GLU A 21 3.78 -19.95 8.45
C GLU A 21 5.27 -20.28 8.71
N HIS A 22 6.14 -19.98 7.74
CA HIS A 22 7.57 -20.35 7.82
C HIS A 22 8.50 -19.19 8.18
N THR A 23 8.04 -17.95 8.17
CA THR A 23 8.89 -16.76 8.33
C THR A 23 8.65 -16.02 9.64
N LEU A 24 7.41 -16.03 10.15
CA LEU A 24 7.03 -15.23 11.31
C LEU A 24 7.83 -15.54 12.56
N ALA A 25 8.10 -16.83 12.84
CA ALA A 25 8.80 -17.20 14.07
C ALA A 25 10.20 -16.60 14.12
N ALA A 26 10.97 -16.72 13.04
CA ALA A 26 12.32 -16.14 12.96
C ALA A 26 12.29 -14.61 13.05
N LEU A 27 11.32 -13.97 12.37
CA LEU A 27 11.16 -12.51 12.38
C LEU A 27 10.83 -12.00 13.79
N VAL A 28 9.94 -12.68 14.52
CA VAL A 28 9.55 -12.30 15.88
C VAL A 28 10.71 -12.45 16.86
N GLU A 29 11.55 -13.49 16.73
CA GLU A 29 12.75 -13.66 17.57
C GLU A 29 13.74 -12.50 17.36
N GLU A 30 13.91 -12.01 16.14
CA GLU A 30 14.75 -10.84 15.89
C GLU A 30 14.13 -9.56 16.50
N ILE A 31 12.83 -9.39 16.38
CA ILE A 31 12.12 -8.24 16.97
C ILE A 31 12.17 -8.30 18.51
N ALA A 32 12.19 -9.49 19.12
CA ALA A 32 12.26 -9.66 20.57
C ALA A 32 13.52 -9.01 21.17
N LEU A 33 14.61 -8.90 20.41
CA LEU A 33 15.82 -8.19 20.84
C LEU A 33 15.59 -6.68 21.04
N LEU A 34 14.55 -6.11 20.41
CA LEU A 34 14.16 -4.71 20.51
C LEU A 34 12.98 -4.50 21.48
N ALA A 35 12.47 -5.56 22.10
CA ALA A 35 11.40 -5.47 23.10
C ALA A 35 11.89 -4.98 24.48
N VAL A 36 13.17 -4.66 24.58
CA VAL A 36 13.78 -4.00 25.73
C VAL A 36 14.28 -2.60 25.32
N PRO A 37 14.42 -1.65 26.27
CA PRO A 37 14.98 -0.33 25.98
C PRO A 37 16.34 -0.45 25.29
N THR A 38 16.42 0.09 24.08
CA THR A 38 17.58 0.01 23.18
C THR A 38 17.97 1.41 22.74
N LEU A 39 19.25 1.66 22.54
CA LEU A 39 19.75 2.94 22.03
C LEU A 39 19.94 2.88 20.52
N THR A 40 19.49 3.93 19.83
CA THR A 40 19.84 4.15 18.43
C THR A 40 21.30 4.59 18.29
N LYS A 41 21.79 4.71 17.08
CA LYS A 41 23.15 5.22 16.80
C LYS A 41 23.36 6.65 17.27
N ASP A 42 22.31 7.49 17.19
CA ASP A 42 22.35 8.89 17.63
C ASP A 42 22.03 9.05 19.12
N GLY A 43 21.80 7.94 19.85
CA GLY A 43 21.63 7.91 21.29
C GLY A 43 20.20 8.14 21.77
N HIS A 44 19.20 8.02 20.89
CA HIS A 44 17.79 8.03 21.26
C HIS A 44 17.40 6.67 21.86
N GLU A 45 16.61 6.68 22.92
CA GLU A 45 16.14 5.46 23.57
C GLU A 45 14.79 5.06 23.01
N PHE A 46 14.65 3.80 22.55
CA PHE A 46 13.40 3.27 22.08
C PHE A 46 13.16 1.84 22.53
N GLN A 47 11.91 1.42 22.47
CA GLN A 47 11.50 0.05 22.79
C GLN A 47 10.35 -0.36 21.88
N VAL A 48 10.39 -1.57 21.33
CA VAL A 48 9.23 -2.20 20.71
C VAL A 48 8.32 -2.70 21.82
N THR A 49 7.22 -2.00 22.04
CA THR A 49 6.26 -2.30 23.10
C THR A 49 5.17 -3.29 22.68
N GLU A 50 4.93 -3.39 21.38
CA GLU A 50 3.95 -4.33 20.82
C GLU A 50 4.24 -4.64 19.35
N VAL A 51 3.89 -5.86 18.95
CA VAL A 51 3.88 -6.31 17.56
C VAL A 51 2.48 -6.80 17.22
N LEU A 52 1.84 -6.12 16.27
CA LEU A 52 0.51 -6.46 15.80
C LEU A 52 0.63 -7.39 14.58
N LEU A 53 0.39 -8.68 14.80
CA LEU A 53 0.33 -9.68 13.73
C LEU A 53 -1.10 -9.71 13.18
N VAL A 54 -1.30 -9.09 12.01
CA VAL A 54 -2.63 -8.91 11.41
C VAL A 54 -2.91 -10.03 10.43
N HIS A 55 -3.65 -11.05 10.86
CA HIS A 55 -4.01 -12.20 10.05
C HIS A 55 -5.09 -11.85 9.02
N ASP A 56 -4.71 -11.77 7.76
CA ASP A 56 -5.60 -11.46 6.61
C ASP A 56 -6.20 -12.74 6.00
N LYS A 57 -6.52 -13.70 6.83
CA LYS A 57 -7.16 -14.97 6.49
C LYS A 57 -6.46 -15.70 5.32
N GLY A 58 -5.17 -15.90 5.48
CA GLY A 58 -4.32 -16.65 4.54
C GLY A 58 -4.69 -18.13 4.44
N PRO A 59 -4.20 -18.82 3.40
CA PRO A 59 -4.52 -20.23 3.13
C PRO A 59 -3.65 -21.22 3.89
N ASP A 60 -2.58 -20.77 4.55
CA ASP A 60 -1.62 -21.57 5.32
C ASP A 60 -1.96 -21.62 6.82
N ARG A 61 -1.07 -22.17 7.63
CA ARG A 61 -1.25 -22.25 9.09
C ARG A 61 -0.64 -21.07 9.85
N SER A 62 -0.53 -19.89 9.23
CA SER A 62 -0.06 -18.68 9.92
C SER A 62 -0.89 -18.34 11.15
N ASP A 63 -2.17 -18.67 11.17
CA ASP A 63 -3.05 -18.46 12.31
C ASP A 63 -2.62 -19.27 13.54
N GLU A 64 -2.13 -20.51 13.36
CA GLU A 64 -1.59 -21.33 14.44
C GLU A 64 -0.27 -20.77 14.97
N VAL A 65 0.62 -20.33 14.06
CA VAL A 65 1.91 -19.70 14.41
C VAL A 65 1.68 -18.42 15.21
N ILE A 66 0.75 -17.56 14.78
CA ILE A 66 0.39 -16.31 15.47
C ILE A 66 -0.05 -16.60 16.91
N ARG A 67 -0.90 -17.63 17.13
CA ARG A 67 -1.34 -18.00 18.48
C ARG A 67 -0.20 -18.52 19.34
N GLN A 68 0.71 -19.30 18.77
CA GLN A 68 1.89 -19.80 19.48
C GLN A 68 2.80 -18.64 19.91
N LEU A 69 3.07 -17.71 19.00
CA LEU A 69 3.88 -16.53 19.27
C LEU A 69 3.23 -15.63 20.33
N ALA A 70 1.92 -15.41 20.26
CA ALA A 70 1.20 -14.63 21.27
C ALA A 70 1.16 -15.31 22.65
N ALA A 71 1.25 -16.63 22.71
CA ALA A 71 1.36 -17.36 23.97
C ALA A 71 2.80 -17.33 24.54
N ALA A 72 3.82 -17.16 23.70
CA ALA A 72 5.21 -17.14 24.09
C ALA A 72 5.72 -15.73 24.45
N HIS A 73 5.15 -14.67 23.87
CA HIS A 73 5.64 -13.30 23.99
C HIS A 73 4.50 -12.32 24.32
N ASP A 74 4.58 -11.65 25.45
CA ASP A 74 3.55 -10.71 25.93
C ASP A 74 3.40 -9.47 25.04
N PHE A 75 4.42 -9.14 24.25
CA PHE A 75 4.38 -8.00 23.31
C PHE A 75 3.70 -8.34 21.98
N ILE A 76 3.34 -9.59 21.72
CA ILE A 76 2.63 -10.02 20.51
C ILE A 76 1.12 -9.84 20.68
N ARG A 77 0.51 -9.08 19.77
CA ARG A 77 -0.93 -8.82 19.74
C ARG A 77 -1.52 -9.30 18.43
N PRO A 78 -2.24 -10.43 18.40
CA PRO A 78 -2.97 -10.88 17.23
C PRO A 78 -4.12 -9.93 16.86
N VAL A 79 -4.26 -9.63 15.57
CA VAL A 79 -5.41 -8.94 14.99
C VAL A 79 -6.00 -9.82 13.90
N TRP A 80 -7.26 -10.23 14.06
CA TRP A 80 -7.91 -11.17 13.15
C TRP A 80 -8.86 -10.45 12.23
N LEU A 81 -8.69 -10.61 10.91
CA LEU A 81 -9.63 -10.09 9.92
C LEU A 81 -10.68 -11.14 9.55
N SER A 82 -11.90 -10.70 9.29
CA SER A 82 -13.04 -11.58 9.00
C SER A 82 -12.89 -12.37 7.69
N ARG A 83 -12.13 -11.83 6.74
CA ARG A 83 -11.77 -12.43 5.44
C ARG A 83 -10.49 -11.81 4.93
N ASN A 84 -9.99 -12.27 3.80
CA ASN A 84 -8.91 -11.59 3.09
C ASN A 84 -9.42 -10.25 2.53
N PHE A 85 -8.76 -9.16 2.95
CA PHE A 85 -9.00 -7.80 2.50
C PHE A 85 -7.81 -7.25 1.69
N GLY A 86 -6.65 -7.90 1.77
CA GLY A 86 -5.38 -7.49 1.15
C GLY A 86 -4.46 -6.72 2.10
N GLN A 87 -3.21 -6.58 1.68
CA GLN A 87 -2.11 -6.04 2.50
C GLN A 87 -2.42 -4.65 3.09
N HIS A 88 -2.89 -3.69 2.26
CA HIS A 88 -3.14 -2.32 2.73
C HIS A 88 -4.24 -2.22 3.79
N PRO A 89 -5.43 -2.84 3.62
CA PRO A 89 -6.43 -2.89 4.68
C PRO A 89 -5.95 -3.59 5.94
N ALA A 90 -5.17 -4.67 5.81
CA ALA A 90 -4.58 -5.36 6.96
C ALA A 90 -3.59 -4.45 7.71
N THR A 91 -2.73 -3.72 6.99
CA THR A 91 -1.83 -2.72 7.59
C THR A 91 -2.62 -1.64 8.34
N LEU A 92 -3.69 -1.10 7.73
CA LEU A 92 -4.55 -0.09 8.38
C LEU A 92 -5.23 -0.64 9.64
N ALA A 93 -5.69 -1.90 9.62
CA ALA A 93 -6.27 -2.54 10.80
C ALA A 93 -5.25 -2.65 11.95
N GLY A 94 -4.00 -2.99 11.63
CA GLY A 94 -2.91 -2.98 12.60
C GLY A 94 -2.60 -1.59 13.13
N MET A 95 -2.50 -0.59 12.26
CA MET A 95 -2.27 0.81 12.67
C MET A 95 -3.38 1.33 13.57
N ALA A 96 -4.66 1.05 13.25
CA ALA A 96 -5.80 1.41 14.10
C ALA A 96 -5.74 0.76 15.48
N SER A 97 -5.15 -0.42 15.58
CA SER A 97 -5.04 -1.20 16.82
C SER A 97 -3.78 -0.90 17.63
N SER A 98 -2.88 -0.05 17.11
CA SER A 98 -1.58 0.27 17.73
C SER A 98 -1.68 1.32 18.83
N SER A 99 -0.71 1.32 19.76
CA SER A 99 -0.67 2.25 20.90
C SER A 99 0.64 3.01 21.05
N GLY A 100 1.69 2.66 20.29
CA GLY A 100 3.02 3.28 20.37
C GLY A 100 3.04 4.73 19.92
N ASP A 101 4.13 5.42 20.29
CA ASP A 101 4.41 6.78 19.84
C ASP A 101 4.76 6.80 18.35
N TRP A 102 5.36 5.70 17.89
CA TRP A 102 5.71 5.43 16.51
C TRP A 102 5.14 4.10 16.06
N ILE A 103 4.81 3.99 14.79
CA ILE A 103 4.36 2.76 14.16
C ILE A 103 5.35 2.42 13.05
N VAL A 104 5.91 1.22 13.10
CA VAL A 104 6.67 0.62 12.01
C VAL A 104 5.77 -0.35 11.27
N THR A 105 5.71 -0.27 9.94
CA THR A 105 5.09 -1.32 9.12
C THR A 105 6.15 -2.11 8.40
N MET A 106 6.04 -3.44 8.38
CA MET A 106 6.97 -4.33 7.69
C MET A 106 6.27 -5.59 7.19
N ASP A 107 6.84 -6.24 6.19
CA ASP A 107 6.27 -7.45 5.60
C ASP A 107 6.66 -8.71 6.40
N GLU A 108 5.87 -9.78 6.22
CA GLU A 108 6.04 -11.07 6.93
C GLU A 108 7.18 -11.94 6.39
N ASP A 109 7.77 -11.58 5.24
CA ASP A 109 8.69 -12.43 4.48
C ASP A 109 10.15 -12.40 4.96
N GLY A 110 10.46 -11.52 5.94
CA GLY A 110 11.80 -11.37 6.52
C GLY A 110 12.79 -10.60 5.66
N GLN A 111 12.37 -9.96 4.58
CA GLN A 111 13.24 -9.08 3.77
C GLN A 111 13.62 -7.79 4.50
N HIS A 112 12.76 -7.31 5.39
CA HIS A 112 12.96 -6.13 6.20
C HIS A 112 13.72 -6.48 7.47
N ASP A 113 14.86 -5.81 7.70
CA ASP A 113 15.66 -6.03 8.89
C ASP A 113 15.12 -5.21 10.08
N PRO A 114 14.67 -5.83 11.19
CA PRO A 114 14.25 -5.09 12.38
C PRO A 114 15.34 -4.18 12.97
N ALA A 115 16.60 -4.46 12.73
CA ALA A 115 17.71 -3.64 13.21
C ALA A 115 17.74 -2.23 12.59
N ASP A 116 17.09 -2.02 11.43
CA ASP A 116 17.01 -0.72 10.77
C ASP A 116 16.04 0.25 11.48
N ILE A 117 15.18 -0.24 12.40
CA ILE A 117 14.16 0.58 13.09
C ILE A 117 14.80 1.76 13.84
N GLY A 118 15.93 1.54 14.51
CA GLY A 118 16.68 2.63 15.16
C GLY A 118 17.11 3.73 14.18
N GLY A 119 17.54 3.34 12.96
CA GLY A 119 17.93 4.28 11.93
C GLY A 119 16.75 5.12 11.40
N PHE A 120 15.57 4.52 11.25
CA PHE A 120 14.36 5.29 10.92
C PHE A 120 14.04 6.34 11.98
N LEU A 121 14.15 5.98 13.25
CA LEU A 121 13.88 6.88 14.37
C LEU A 121 14.89 8.06 14.39
N ASP A 122 16.18 7.78 14.17
CA ASP A 122 17.21 8.82 14.08
C ASP A 122 16.92 9.79 12.94
N VAL A 123 16.53 9.30 11.76
CA VAL A 123 16.13 10.13 10.62
C VAL A 123 14.88 10.95 10.95
N ALA A 124 13.86 10.33 11.55
CA ALA A 124 12.62 11.02 11.93
C ALA A 124 12.88 12.19 12.88
N LEU A 125 13.67 11.95 13.92
CA LEU A 125 13.95 12.94 14.96
C LEU A 125 14.89 14.05 14.46
N SER A 126 15.94 13.69 13.70
CA SER A 126 16.90 14.68 13.18
C SER A 126 16.29 15.60 12.13
N GLN A 127 15.36 15.11 11.30
CA GLN A 127 14.72 15.88 10.23
C GLN A 127 13.34 16.43 10.60
N GLY A 128 12.81 16.10 11.78
CA GLY A 128 11.45 16.46 12.18
C GLY A 128 10.39 15.83 11.29
N SER A 129 10.65 14.62 10.78
CA SER A 129 9.80 13.96 9.82
C SER A 129 8.76 13.07 10.51
N GLN A 130 7.51 13.18 10.06
CA GLN A 130 6.40 12.38 10.59
C GLN A 130 6.26 11.01 9.90
N LEU A 131 6.92 10.85 8.76
CA LEU A 131 6.92 9.63 7.95
C LEU A 131 8.29 9.43 7.34
N VAL A 132 8.88 8.25 7.55
CA VAL A 132 10.17 7.85 7.00
C VAL A 132 9.99 6.55 6.22
N TYR A 133 10.32 6.57 4.94
CA TYR A 133 10.30 5.37 4.09
C TYR A 133 11.68 4.73 4.03
N ALA A 134 11.70 3.41 3.91
CA ALA A 134 12.90 2.69 3.52
C ALA A 134 13.33 3.10 2.10
N ASP A 135 14.61 3.33 1.91
CA ASP A 135 15.26 3.52 0.60
C ASP A 135 16.25 2.39 0.35
N PRO A 136 15.86 1.33 -0.37
CA PRO A 136 16.73 0.17 -0.60
C PRO A 136 17.97 0.54 -1.39
N VAL A 137 19.15 0.39 -0.77
CA VAL A 137 20.46 0.64 -1.42
C VAL A 137 20.91 -0.52 -2.31
N ASN A 138 20.35 -1.72 -2.14
CA ASN A 138 20.59 -2.88 -2.99
C ASN A 138 19.41 -3.08 -3.95
N THR A 139 19.69 -3.09 -5.23
CA THR A 139 18.66 -3.37 -6.25
C THR A 139 18.32 -4.86 -6.22
N PRO A 140 17.02 -5.24 -6.10
CA PRO A 140 16.64 -6.64 -6.23
C PRO A 140 17.10 -7.19 -7.59
N PRO A 141 17.61 -8.43 -7.69
CA PRO A 141 18.07 -9.03 -8.94
C PRO A 141 16.86 -9.39 -9.82
N HIS A 142 16.35 -8.44 -10.60
CA HIS A 142 15.24 -8.66 -11.50
C HIS A 142 15.58 -8.32 -12.96
N ASN A 143 15.06 -9.14 -13.90
CA ASN A 143 15.26 -9.08 -15.35
C ASN A 143 15.16 -7.66 -15.94
N MET A 144 16.09 -7.28 -16.83
CA MET A 144 16.21 -5.97 -17.49
C MET A 144 14.93 -5.44 -18.16
N LEU A 145 14.08 -6.31 -18.73
CA LEU A 145 12.82 -5.90 -19.36
C LEU A 145 11.80 -5.37 -18.33
N ARG A 146 11.73 -5.97 -17.13
CA ARG A 146 10.83 -5.54 -16.05
C ARG A 146 11.31 -4.21 -15.44
N ASN A 147 12.59 -3.93 -15.47
CA ASN A 147 13.17 -2.67 -15.00
C ASN A 147 12.83 -1.48 -15.91
N GLY A 148 12.72 -1.67 -17.24
CA GLY A 148 12.35 -0.62 -18.19
C GLY A 148 10.89 -0.16 -18.01
N THR A 149 9.96 -1.11 -17.96
CA THR A 149 8.54 -0.83 -17.73
C THR A 149 8.29 -0.26 -16.33
N SER A 150 9.02 -0.73 -15.32
CA SER A 150 8.95 -0.20 -13.95
C SER A 150 9.50 1.23 -13.85
N ARG A 151 10.57 1.58 -14.58
CA ARG A 151 11.10 2.95 -14.63
C ARG A 151 10.14 3.92 -15.27
N LEU A 152 9.53 3.53 -16.40
CA LEU A 152 8.51 4.36 -17.07
C LEU A 152 7.29 4.54 -16.17
N ALA A 153 6.80 3.48 -15.54
CA ALA A 153 5.68 3.54 -14.61
C ALA A 153 6.00 4.42 -13.39
N LYS A 154 7.20 4.29 -12.81
CA LYS A 154 7.67 5.16 -11.72
C LYS A 154 7.79 6.62 -12.15
N TRP A 155 8.34 6.89 -13.34
CA TRP A 155 8.47 8.24 -13.88
C TRP A 155 7.10 8.88 -14.14
N VAL A 156 6.18 8.15 -14.77
CA VAL A 156 4.80 8.61 -14.97
C VAL A 156 4.14 8.88 -13.62
N PHE A 157 4.31 7.98 -12.66
CA PHE A 157 3.71 8.11 -11.34
C PHE A 157 4.29 9.30 -10.57
N SER A 158 5.61 9.43 -10.47
CA SER A 158 6.25 10.53 -9.73
C SER A 158 5.97 11.89 -10.38
N THR A 159 6.10 11.97 -11.71
CA THR A 159 5.97 13.25 -12.44
C THR A 159 4.53 13.72 -12.54
N PHE A 160 3.59 12.81 -12.81
CA PHE A 160 2.21 13.18 -13.13
C PHE A 160 1.22 12.98 -11.97
N LEU A 161 1.48 12.06 -11.03
CA LEU A 161 0.50 11.66 -10.04
C LEU A 161 0.82 12.13 -8.61
N THR A 162 2.07 12.14 -8.19
CA THR A 162 2.44 12.51 -6.81
C THR A 162 3.01 13.91 -6.65
N GLY A 163 3.53 14.52 -7.74
CA GLY A 163 4.09 15.88 -7.71
C GLY A 163 5.12 16.08 -6.60
N ASN A 164 6.41 15.91 -6.87
CA ASN A 164 7.55 16.20 -5.99
C ASN A 164 7.75 15.32 -4.73
N SER A 165 7.12 14.18 -4.58
CA SER A 165 7.60 13.23 -3.58
C SER A 165 8.66 12.32 -4.23
N ASP A 166 9.93 12.57 -3.93
CA ASP A 166 11.08 11.73 -4.32
C ASP A 166 11.05 10.34 -3.63
N GLY A 167 10.00 10.04 -2.87
CA GLY A 167 9.85 8.82 -2.11
C GLY A 167 9.28 7.66 -2.94
N VAL A 168 10.05 6.62 -3.10
CA VAL A 168 9.54 5.30 -3.51
C VAL A 168 8.67 4.78 -2.38
N PHE A 169 7.35 4.63 -2.61
CA PHE A 169 6.46 4.02 -1.64
C PHE A 169 6.94 2.61 -1.31
N GLN A 170 7.20 2.36 -0.03
CA GLN A 170 7.69 1.09 0.49
C GLN A 170 6.79 0.63 1.62
N SER A 171 6.61 -0.69 1.75
CA SER A 171 5.88 -1.29 2.88
C SER A 171 6.65 -1.14 4.18
N TYR A 172 7.99 -1.04 4.12
CA TYR A 172 8.83 -0.79 5.29
C TYR A 172 8.97 0.71 5.53
N ARG A 173 8.35 1.18 6.59
CA ARG A 173 8.31 2.61 6.96
C ARG A 173 8.09 2.80 8.45
N LEU A 174 8.51 3.97 8.95
CA LEU A 174 8.18 4.49 10.28
C LEU A 174 7.21 5.66 10.12
N VAL A 175 6.14 5.70 10.87
CA VAL A 175 5.17 6.80 10.91
C VAL A 175 4.87 7.20 12.35
N LEU A 176 4.68 8.50 12.59
CA LEU A 176 4.24 9.01 13.89
C LEU A 176 2.91 8.36 14.27
N GLY A 177 2.81 7.80 15.49
CA GLY A 177 1.68 6.96 15.90
C GLY A 177 0.32 7.63 15.75
N GLU A 178 0.21 8.91 16.11
CA GLU A 178 -1.04 9.67 15.95
C GLU A 178 -1.44 9.85 14.48
N ILE A 179 -0.46 10.05 13.58
CA ILE A 179 -0.71 10.16 12.13
C ILE A 179 -1.17 8.81 11.57
N GLY A 180 -0.46 7.73 11.90
CA GLY A 180 -0.83 6.39 11.42
C GLY A 180 -2.23 5.97 11.86
N ARG A 181 -2.59 6.18 13.12
CA ARG A 181 -3.94 5.90 13.65
C ARG A 181 -5.01 6.81 13.02
N SER A 182 -4.70 8.07 12.80
CA SER A 182 -5.61 9.01 12.12
C SER A 182 -5.87 8.58 10.68
N VAL A 183 -4.82 8.21 9.94
CA VAL A 183 -4.95 7.65 8.58
C VAL A 183 -5.85 6.42 8.59
N ALA A 184 -5.64 5.50 9.54
CA ALA A 184 -6.45 4.29 9.65
C ALA A 184 -7.94 4.59 9.98
N ALA A 185 -8.21 5.68 10.68
CA ALA A 185 -9.57 6.08 11.05
C ALA A 185 -10.36 6.69 9.89
N TYR A 186 -9.71 7.47 9.00
CA TYR A 186 -10.43 8.17 7.93
C TYR A 186 -10.23 7.56 6.53
N ALA A 187 -9.23 6.68 6.33
CA ALA A 187 -8.99 6.07 5.04
C ALA A 187 -10.25 5.34 4.53
N GLY A 188 -10.74 5.78 3.37
CA GLY A 188 -11.94 5.23 2.74
C GLY A 188 -11.62 4.04 1.83
N SER A 189 -12.66 3.30 1.46
CA SER A 189 -12.57 2.17 0.52
C SER A 189 -12.03 2.63 -0.84
N GLY A 190 -10.97 1.98 -1.33
CA GLY A 190 -10.35 2.28 -2.62
C GLY A 190 -9.20 3.30 -2.57
N VAL A 191 -8.88 3.85 -1.41
CA VAL A 191 -7.70 4.71 -1.25
C VAL A 191 -6.47 3.87 -0.94
N TYR A 192 -5.40 4.12 -1.65
CA TYR A 192 -4.11 3.47 -1.40
C TYR A 192 -3.48 4.05 -0.12
N LEU A 193 -2.93 3.19 0.75
CA LEU A 193 -2.40 3.62 2.05
C LEU A 193 -1.38 4.76 1.94
N ASP A 194 -0.43 4.65 1.01
CA ASP A 194 0.61 5.67 0.84
C ASP A 194 0.07 7.00 0.34
N VAL A 195 -0.98 6.96 -0.48
CA VAL A 195 -1.69 8.17 -0.91
C VAL A 195 -2.42 8.82 0.27
N ALA A 196 -3.10 8.01 1.10
CA ALA A 196 -3.76 8.50 2.29
C ALA A 196 -2.77 9.12 3.28
N MET A 197 -1.60 8.49 3.47
CA MET A 197 -0.52 9.06 4.27
C MET A 197 -0.03 10.39 3.72
N GLY A 198 0.18 10.49 2.39
CA GLY A 198 0.61 11.70 1.73
C GLY A 198 -0.36 12.88 1.84
N TRP A 199 -1.62 12.64 2.18
CA TRP A 199 -2.60 13.72 2.42
C TRP A 199 -2.47 14.35 3.81
N VAL A 200 -1.93 13.62 4.79
CA VAL A 200 -1.95 14.00 6.22
C VAL A 200 -0.58 14.14 6.80
N ALA A 201 0.38 13.33 6.37
CA ALA A 201 1.74 13.43 6.87
C ALA A 201 2.35 14.77 6.44
N GLY A 202 3.01 15.43 7.39
CA GLY A 202 3.83 16.60 7.15
C GLY A 202 5.12 16.24 6.44
N PRO A 203 6.29 16.68 6.93
CA PRO A 203 7.58 16.35 6.32
C PRO A 203 7.80 14.84 6.22
N THR A 204 8.23 14.38 5.06
CA THR A 204 8.58 12.98 4.81
C THR A 204 10.08 12.87 4.55
N ALA A 205 10.68 11.74 4.95
CA ALA A 205 12.10 11.46 4.75
C ALA A 205 12.31 10.04 4.22
N SER A 206 13.54 9.74 3.81
CA SER A 206 13.97 8.41 3.42
C SER A 206 15.14 7.96 4.28
N CYS A 207 15.16 6.69 4.65
CA CYS A 207 16.26 6.05 5.37
C CYS A 207 16.87 4.97 4.48
N PRO A 208 18.18 5.02 4.15
CA PRO A 208 18.82 3.98 3.38
C PRO A 208 18.83 2.66 4.18
N VAL A 209 18.29 1.60 3.57
CA VAL A 209 18.22 0.26 4.17
C VAL A 209 18.77 -0.78 3.20
N ARG A 210 19.20 -1.92 3.71
CA ARG A 210 19.61 -3.05 2.90
C ARG A 210 18.60 -4.17 3.03
N LEU A 211 17.81 -4.40 1.98
CA LEU A 211 16.87 -5.51 1.94
C LEU A 211 17.63 -6.84 1.95
N ARG A 212 17.13 -7.81 2.69
CA ARG A 212 17.64 -9.18 2.69
C ARG A 212 17.18 -9.91 1.42
N ASP A 213 17.94 -10.90 0.99
CA ASP A 213 17.55 -11.70 -0.17
C ASP A 213 16.27 -12.50 0.14
N GLU A 214 15.30 -12.42 -0.78
CA GLU A 214 14.18 -13.35 -0.77
C GLU A 214 14.75 -14.77 -0.90
N GLY A 215 14.60 -15.60 0.11
CA GLY A 215 14.83 -17.05 -0.03
C GLY A 215 14.09 -17.55 -1.27
N ALA A 216 14.22 -18.81 -1.68
CA ALA A 216 13.74 -19.40 -2.94
C ALA A 216 12.25 -19.19 -3.31
N ARG A 217 11.57 -18.18 -2.76
CA ARG A 217 10.17 -17.84 -3.02
C ARG A 217 10.05 -17.15 -4.39
N ARG A 218 9.45 -17.83 -5.36
CA ARG A 218 9.11 -17.23 -6.65
C ARG A 218 8.08 -16.11 -6.45
N SER A 219 8.43 -14.88 -6.81
CA SER A 219 7.49 -13.76 -6.88
C SER A 219 6.25 -14.16 -7.69
N GLY A 220 5.12 -14.35 -7.02
CA GLY A 220 3.86 -14.83 -7.59
C GLY A 220 3.04 -13.77 -8.35
N TYR A 221 3.58 -12.57 -8.57
CA TYR A 221 2.83 -11.51 -9.24
C TYR A 221 2.76 -11.74 -10.75
N SER A 222 1.56 -12.05 -11.23
CA SER A 222 1.28 -12.08 -12.67
C SER A 222 1.29 -10.65 -13.25
N THR A 223 1.60 -10.51 -14.55
CA THR A 223 1.55 -9.21 -15.25
C THR A 223 0.18 -8.54 -15.16
N ARG A 224 -0.91 -9.33 -15.08
CA ARG A 224 -2.26 -8.83 -14.82
C ARG A 224 -2.40 -8.19 -13.45
N ALA A 225 -1.84 -8.80 -12.41
CA ALA A 225 -1.86 -8.24 -11.06
C ALA A 225 -1.07 -6.93 -10.99
N LEU A 226 0.11 -6.85 -11.62
CA LEU A 226 0.90 -5.63 -11.73
C LEU A 226 0.14 -4.50 -12.43
N LEU A 227 -0.54 -4.79 -13.55
CA LEU A 227 -1.34 -3.79 -14.27
C LEU A 227 -2.56 -3.34 -13.45
N SER A 228 -3.21 -4.25 -12.75
CA SER A 228 -4.32 -3.94 -11.84
C SER A 228 -3.84 -3.04 -10.69
N HIS A 229 -2.72 -3.37 -10.05
CA HIS A 229 -2.13 -2.52 -8.99
C HIS A 229 -1.77 -1.12 -9.51
N PHE A 230 -1.16 -1.03 -10.69
CA PHE A 230 -0.85 0.25 -11.31
C PHE A 230 -2.13 1.07 -11.56
N TRP A 231 -3.20 0.43 -12.07
CA TRP A 231 -4.46 1.10 -12.33
C TRP A 231 -5.12 1.61 -11.04
N HIS A 232 -5.16 0.79 -10.00
CA HIS A 232 -5.65 1.21 -8.69
C HIS A 232 -4.84 2.37 -8.09
N LEU A 233 -3.52 2.36 -8.29
CA LEU A 233 -2.65 3.43 -7.83
C LEU A 233 -2.95 4.75 -8.57
N VAL A 234 -3.18 4.70 -9.89
CA VAL A 234 -3.57 5.85 -10.72
C VAL A 234 -4.90 6.42 -10.25
N LEU A 235 -5.91 5.57 -10.01
CA LEU A 235 -7.22 6.00 -9.55
C LEU A 235 -7.19 6.62 -8.15
N SER A 236 -6.35 6.10 -7.25
CA SER A 236 -6.22 6.63 -5.88
C SER A 236 -5.37 7.88 -5.79
N SER A 237 -4.58 8.22 -6.81
CA SER A 237 -3.74 9.45 -6.81
C SER A 237 -4.52 10.76 -6.90
N GLY A 238 -5.86 10.70 -6.79
CA GLY A 238 -6.76 11.84 -6.82
C GLY A 238 -7.19 12.23 -8.24
N THR A 239 -7.59 13.49 -8.45
CA THR A 239 -8.18 13.95 -9.71
C THR A 239 -7.17 14.24 -10.82
N ARG A 240 -5.86 14.01 -10.62
CA ARG A 240 -4.83 14.33 -11.62
C ARG A 240 -4.95 13.49 -12.88
N ALA A 241 -5.21 12.20 -12.76
CA ALA A 241 -5.45 11.32 -13.91
C ALA A 241 -6.68 11.76 -14.70
N LEU A 242 -7.75 12.19 -14.01
CA LEU A 242 -8.94 12.71 -14.64
C LEU A 242 -8.66 14.01 -15.41
N ARG A 243 -7.81 14.91 -14.87
CA ARG A 243 -7.37 16.13 -15.58
C ARG A 243 -6.58 15.81 -16.84
N MET A 244 -5.74 14.76 -16.82
CA MET A 244 -5.02 14.32 -18.02
C MET A 244 -5.96 13.84 -19.12
N VAL A 245 -7.00 13.07 -18.76
CA VAL A 245 -8.04 12.65 -19.69
C VAL A 245 -8.78 13.88 -20.26
N SER A 246 -9.12 14.86 -19.42
CA SER A 246 -9.75 16.10 -19.85
C SER A 246 -8.84 16.93 -20.78
N ALA A 247 -7.53 17.02 -20.48
CA ALA A 247 -6.56 17.70 -21.32
C ALA A 247 -6.42 17.02 -22.70
N LEU A 248 -6.39 15.68 -22.71
CA LEU A 248 -6.37 14.90 -23.95
C LEU A 248 -7.66 15.13 -24.76
N GLY A 249 -8.82 15.13 -24.11
CA GLY A 249 -10.10 15.46 -24.76
C GLY A 249 -10.11 16.87 -25.35
N ALA A 250 -9.59 17.87 -24.64
CA ALA A 250 -9.44 19.21 -25.14
C ALA A 250 -8.50 19.29 -26.37
N LEU A 251 -7.40 18.53 -26.36
CA LEU A 251 -6.50 18.45 -27.53
C LEU A 251 -7.20 17.86 -28.75
N PHE A 252 -7.96 16.78 -28.57
CA PHE A 252 -8.76 16.20 -29.67
C PHE A 252 -9.83 17.15 -30.17
N ALA A 253 -10.51 17.89 -29.28
CA ALA A 253 -11.50 18.90 -29.66
C ALA A 253 -10.88 20.03 -30.48
N LEU A 254 -9.73 20.56 -30.05
CA LEU A 254 -8.99 21.58 -30.80
C LEU A 254 -8.54 21.08 -32.17
N GLY A 255 -8.01 19.86 -32.25
CA GLY A 255 -7.65 19.22 -33.51
C GLY A 255 -8.85 19.05 -34.45
N GLY A 256 -9.97 18.59 -33.93
CA GLY A 256 -11.22 18.46 -34.67
C GLY A 256 -11.75 19.78 -35.19
N ILE A 257 -11.74 20.83 -34.37
CA ILE A 257 -12.14 22.19 -34.78
C ILE A 257 -11.22 22.73 -35.89
N SER A 258 -9.90 22.59 -35.71
CA SER A 258 -8.89 23.01 -36.69
C SER A 258 -9.10 22.30 -38.04
N TYR A 259 -9.36 21.00 -38.01
CA TYR A 259 -9.65 20.21 -39.21
C TYR A 259 -10.97 20.59 -39.87
N ALA A 260 -12.02 20.90 -39.09
CA ALA A 260 -13.29 21.39 -39.62
C ALA A 260 -13.13 22.76 -40.31
N ILE A 261 -12.36 23.69 -39.72
CA ILE A 261 -12.04 24.99 -40.33
C ILE A 261 -11.28 24.78 -41.63
N TYR A 262 -10.28 23.87 -41.66
CA TYR A 262 -9.55 23.55 -42.88
C TYR A 262 -10.48 23.03 -44.00
N LEU A 263 -11.39 22.11 -43.69
CA LEU A 263 -12.34 21.55 -44.65
C LEU A 263 -13.29 22.63 -45.18
N LEU A 264 -13.77 23.55 -44.33
CA LEU A 264 -14.59 24.69 -44.76
C LEU A 264 -13.81 25.60 -45.68
N ALA A 265 -12.56 25.92 -45.36
CA ALA A 265 -11.71 26.78 -46.23
C ALA A 265 -11.49 26.13 -47.61
N VAL A 266 -11.18 24.84 -47.67
CA VAL A 266 -11.02 24.08 -48.91
C VAL A 266 -12.33 24.09 -49.72
N ARG A 267 -13.48 23.95 -49.07
CA ARG A 267 -14.80 23.98 -49.72
C ARG A 267 -15.09 25.31 -50.40
N PHE A 268 -14.65 26.44 -49.82
CA PHE A 268 -14.85 27.77 -50.40
C PHE A 268 -13.81 28.15 -51.46
N THR A 269 -12.67 27.45 -51.50
CA THR A 269 -11.58 27.80 -52.42
C THR A 269 -11.41 26.82 -53.58
N THR A 270 -12.03 25.63 -53.53
CA THR A 270 -11.83 24.57 -54.51
C THR A 270 -13.19 23.96 -54.90
N ASP A 271 -13.45 23.88 -56.20
CA ASP A 271 -14.71 23.31 -56.75
C ASP A 271 -14.74 21.75 -56.66
N SER A 272 -13.64 21.11 -56.31
CA SER A 272 -13.56 19.65 -56.14
C SER A 272 -13.97 19.25 -54.73
N ILE A 273 -14.97 18.36 -54.61
CA ILE A 273 -15.33 17.72 -53.34
C ILE A 273 -14.22 16.69 -53.04
N PRO A 274 -13.45 16.81 -51.96
CA PRO A 274 -12.49 15.77 -51.59
C PRO A 274 -13.23 14.43 -51.39
N GLU A 275 -12.71 13.37 -51.96
CA GLU A 275 -13.14 12.00 -51.66
C GLU A 275 -12.74 11.70 -50.19
N GLY A 276 -13.63 12.00 -49.24
CA GLY A 276 -13.27 12.07 -47.83
C GLY A 276 -13.92 11.01 -46.92
N TRP A 277 -14.60 10.00 -47.54
CA TRP A 277 -15.32 9.01 -46.72
C TRP A 277 -14.42 8.28 -45.72
N THR A 278 -13.24 7.82 -46.15
CA THR A 278 -12.29 7.12 -45.30
C THR A 278 -11.76 8.00 -44.17
N SER A 279 -11.39 9.26 -44.49
CA SER A 279 -10.87 10.20 -43.44
C SER A 279 -11.97 10.58 -42.45
N THR A 280 -13.20 10.74 -42.88
CA THR A 280 -14.34 10.99 -41.98
C THR A 280 -14.57 9.80 -41.05
N MET A 281 -14.53 8.56 -41.57
CA MET A 281 -14.66 7.35 -40.75
C MET A 281 -13.54 7.21 -39.73
N VAL A 282 -12.29 7.49 -40.11
CA VAL A 282 -11.15 7.46 -39.19
C VAL A 282 -11.35 8.46 -38.05
N VAL A 283 -11.71 9.70 -38.36
CA VAL A 283 -11.98 10.75 -37.37
C VAL A 283 -13.11 10.36 -36.42
N VAL A 284 -14.21 9.84 -36.95
CA VAL A 284 -15.36 9.37 -36.12
C VAL A 284 -14.95 8.21 -35.20
N LEU A 285 -14.25 7.20 -35.72
CA LEU A 285 -13.82 6.05 -34.92
C LEU A 285 -12.84 6.46 -33.82
N VAL A 286 -11.84 7.29 -34.14
CA VAL A 286 -10.87 7.78 -33.15
C VAL A 286 -11.55 8.64 -32.09
N SER A 287 -12.42 9.56 -32.49
CA SER A 287 -13.16 10.42 -31.55
C SER A 287 -14.08 9.60 -30.65
N THR A 288 -14.80 8.62 -31.21
CA THR A 288 -15.67 7.71 -30.44
C THR A 288 -14.86 6.89 -29.46
N GLY A 289 -13.72 6.34 -29.91
CA GLY A 289 -12.79 5.62 -29.02
C GLY A 289 -12.29 6.48 -27.86
N ALA A 290 -11.91 7.72 -28.12
CA ALA A 290 -11.48 8.66 -27.10
C ALA A 290 -12.60 8.99 -26.09
N ILE A 291 -13.82 9.19 -26.57
CA ILE A 291 -15.00 9.43 -25.71
C ILE A 291 -15.29 8.21 -24.84
N LEU A 292 -15.34 7.02 -25.40
CA LEU A 292 -15.59 5.78 -24.64
C LEU A 292 -14.51 5.52 -23.59
N PHE A 293 -13.24 5.76 -23.94
CA PHE A 293 -12.14 5.67 -22.97
C PHE A 293 -12.32 6.67 -21.81
N SER A 294 -12.65 7.93 -22.14
CA SER A 294 -12.87 8.98 -21.13
C SER A 294 -14.05 8.64 -20.21
N LEU A 295 -15.14 8.13 -20.76
CA LEU A 295 -16.29 7.66 -19.99
C LEU A 295 -15.93 6.46 -19.10
N GLY A 296 -15.10 5.54 -19.60
CA GLY A 296 -14.58 4.42 -18.80
C GLY A 296 -13.78 4.91 -17.59
N VAL A 297 -12.88 5.88 -17.75
CA VAL A 297 -12.14 6.47 -16.63
C VAL A 297 -13.08 7.16 -15.64
N ILE A 298 -14.07 7.93 -16.12
CA ILE A 298 -15.06 8.58 -15.25
C ILE A 298 -15.86 7.52 -14.47
N ALA A 299 -16.27 6.42 -15.11
CA ALA A 299 -17.02 5.35 -14.47
C ALA A 299 -16.24 4.70 -13.32
N GLU A 300 -14.91 4.52 -13.45
CA GLU A 300 -14.06 4.04 -12.38
C GLU A 300 -14.03 5.01 -11.18
N TYR A 301 -13.89 6.31 -11.41
CA TYR A 301 -13.94 7.31 -10.33
C TYR A 301 -15.30 7.34 -9.64
N VAL A 302 -16.39 7.25 -10.40
CA VAL A 302 -17.74 7.15 -9.85
C VAL A 302 -17.87 5.88 -9.02
N GLY A 303 -17.32 4.74 -9.47
CA GLY A 303 -17.29 3.49 -8.73
C GLY A 303 -16.61 3.61 -7.37
N VAL A 304 -15.45 4.29 -7.31
CA VAL A 304 -14.76 4.59 -6.04
C VAL A 304 -15.63 5.50 -5.16
N ALA A 305 -16.19 6.58 -5.71
CA ALA A 305 -17.04 7.51 -4.96
C ALA A 305 -18.30 6.83 -4.39
N VAL A 306 -18.95 5.96 -5.18
CA VAL A 306 -20.09 5.16 -4.74
C VAL A 306 -19.69 4.20 -3.63
N SER A 307 -18.54 3.52 -3.75
CA SER A 307 -18.04 2.61 -2.71
C SER A 307 -17.80 3.33 -1.38
N MET A 308 -17.29 4.56 -1.42
CA MET A 308 -17.12 5.42 -0.25
C MET A 308 -18.47 5.86 0.32
N ALA A 309 -19.40 6.30 -0.54
CA ALA A 309 -20.73 6.75 -0.13
C ALA A 309 -21.57 5.62 0.50
N MET A 310 -21.40 4.38 0.02
CA MET A 310 -22.06 3.20 0.59
C MET A 310 -21.46 2.75 1.93
N GLY A 311 -20.36 3.37 2.41
CA GLY A 311 -19.71 3.01 3.67
C GLY A 311 -19.16 1.58 3.68
N LYS A 312 -18.71 1.06 2.52
CA LYS A 312 -18.09 -0.26 2.44
C LYS A 312 -16.86 -0.33 3.36
N PRO A 313 -16.87 -1.25 4.37
CA PRO A 313 -15.77 -1.31 5.31
C PRO A 313 -14.46 -1.71 4.60
N LEU A 314 -13.37 -1.03 4.95
CA LEU A 314 -12.05 -1.31 4.45
C LEU A 314 -11.55 -2.67 4.94
N TYR A 315 -11.77 -2.94 6.21
CA TYR A 315 -11.50 -4.18 6.92
C TYR A 315 -12.54 -4.38 8.02
N LEU A 316 -12.60 -5.58 8.56
CA LEU A 316 -13.41 -5.90 9.73
C LEU A 316 -12.58 -6.77 10.67
N ILE A 317 -12.28 -6.22 11.84
CA ILE A 317 -11.60 -6.95 12.93
C ILE A 317 -12.64 -7.79 13.66
N VAL A 318 -12.30 -9.05 13.88
CA VAL A 318 -13.10 -10.04 14.61
C VAL A 318 -12.29 -10.63 15.75
N GLY A 319 -12.95 -11.34 16.65
CA GLY A 319 -12.27 -12.17 17.63
C GLY A 319 -11.54 -13.36 16.98
N ASP A 320 -10.70 -14.07 17.76
CA ASP A 320 -10.04 -15.27 17.22
C ASP A 320 -11.10 -16.25 16.67
N PRO A 321 -11.04 -16.61 15.38
CA PRO A 321 -12.00 -17.53 14.77
C PRO A 321 -12.06 -18.89 15.47
N LYS A 322 -10.99 -19.32 16.15
CA LYS A 322 -10.91 -20.58 16.91
C LYS A 322 -11.79 -20.55 18.15
N ASP A 323 -11.95 -19.40 18.76
CA ASP A 323 -12.78 -19.20 19.97
C ASP A 323 -14.23 -18.84 19.65
N GLY A 324 -14.53 -18.55 18.39
CA GLY A 324 -15.86 -18.24 17.89
C GLY A 324 -16.79 -19.46 17.79
N PRO A 325 -18.09 -19.23 17.57
CA PRO A 325 -19.08 -20.30 17.46
C PRO A 325 -18.77 -21.34 16.38
N LEU A 326 -18.11 -20.94 15.30
CA LEU A 326 -17.72 -21.83 14.18
C LEU A 326 -16.49 -22.68 14.54
N GLY A 327 -15.53 -22.17 15.31
CA GLY A 327 -14.35 -22.88 15.76
C GLY A 327 -14.67 -23.90 16.88
N ARG A 328 -15.65 -23.60 17.74
CA ARG A 328 -16.09 -24.51 18.82
C ARG A 328 -16.76 -25.78 18.32
N ARG A 329 -17.40 -25.76 17.13
CA ARG A 329 -18.04 -26.93 16.53
C ARG A 329 -17.04 -28.04 16.20
N GLY A 330 -15.80 -27.72 15.86
CA GLY A 330 -14.74 -28.72 15.63
C GLY A 330 -14.32 -29.48 16.88
N ARG A 331 -14.43 -28.86 18.07
CA ARG A 331 -14.10 -29.52 19.35
C ARG A 331 -15.19 -30.45 19.89
N LEU A 332 -16.45 -30.25 19.48
CA LEU A 332 -17.59 -31.08 19.92
C LEU A 332 -17.80 -32.33 19.04
N GLY A 333 -17.11 -32.42 17.89
CA GLY A 333 -17.23 -33.53 16.94
C GLY A 333 -16.34 -34.75 17.22
N HIS A 334 -15.36 -34.68 18.11
CA HIS A 334 -14.55 -35.81 18.54
C HIS A 334 -14.91 -36.23 19.97
N LYS A 335 -16.16 -36.72 20.16
CA LYS A 335 -16.36 -37.75 21.18
C LYS A 335 -15.82 -39.05 20.59
N GLU A 336 -14.72 -39.53 21.16
CA GLU A 336 -14.28 -40.89 20.92
C GLU A 336 -15.45 -41.84 21.20
N PRO A 337 -15.72 -42.82 20.31
CA PRO A 337 -16.68 -43.85 20.63
C PRO A 337 -16.17 -44.64 21.83
N GLY A 338 -16.90 -44.56 22.95
CA GLY A 338 -16.57 -45.27 24.16
C GLY A 338 -16.38 -46.73 23.86
N THR A 339 -15.23 -47.23 24.26
CA THR A 339 -14.96 -48.66 24.46
C THR A 339 -15.95 -49.22 25.50
N PRO A 340 -16.56 -50.40 25.23
CA PRO A 340 -17.52 -51.06 26.12
C PRO A 340 -16.91 -51.50 27.45
#